data_fef0f37c52336fc3aec3253cc76d4ffa
#
_entry.id   fef0f37c52336fc3aec3253cc76d4ffa
#
_cell.length_a   1.000
_cell.length_b   1.000
_cell.length_c   1.000
_cell.angle_alpha   90.00
_cell.angle_beta   90.00
_cell.angle_gamma   90.00
#
_symmetry.space_group_name_H-M   'P 1'
#
loop_
_entity.id
_entity.type
_entity.pdbx_description
1 polymer ?
#
loop_
_entity_poly.entity_id
_entity_poly.type
_entity_poly.pdbx_seq_one_letter_code
_entity_poly.pdbx_strand_id
1 'polypeptide(L)'
;ELHNTLGEYLQNNNKRQLRIAETEKYAHVTFFFSGGREEPFEGEKRILIPSPNVATYDLQPEMSAKKVTDQLVEAIKGGDFDVIVCNFANGDMVGHSGKLGPAIHAVETLDECLSRLETAIETVSGHMLVTADHGNVEQMQDPNSKQEHTAHTSNLVPLVYVGENALTLRPGGSLCDVAPTLLDLMQLEIPPQMTGNTLISPA
;
A
#
# COMPACT_ATOMS: atom_id res chain seq x y z
N GLU A 1 -12.74 9.17 19.39
CA GLU A 1 -13.00 8.51 18.08
C GLU A 1 -12.45 9.38 16.96
N LEU A 2 -11.88 8.75 15.93
CA LEU A 2 -11.48 9.43 14.70
C LEU A 2 -12.69 9.54 13.78
N HIS A 3 -12.90 10.72 13.21
CA HIS A 3 -13.97 10.97 12.26
C HIS A 3 -13.38 11.30 10.88
N ASN A 4 -14.13 10.96 9.84
CA ASN A 4 -13.71 11.15 8.45
C ASN A 4 -12.35 10.49 8.14
N THR A 5 -12.11 9.28 8.71
CA THR A 5 -11.07 8.42 8.16
C THR A 5 -11.35 8.16 6.69
N LEU A 6 -10.36 7.81 5.89
CA LEU A 6 -10.58 7.60 4.45
C LEU A 6 -11.73 6.61 4.19
N GLY A 7 -11.81 5.51 4.95
CA GLY A 7 -12.88 4.52 4.78
C GLY A 7 -14.27 5.07 5.10
N GLU A 8 -14.40 5.83 6.19
CA GLU A 8 -15.66 6.48 6.56
C GLU A 8 -16.06 7.55 5.54
N TYR A 9 -15.10 8.34 5.07
CA TYR A 9 -15.37 9.38 4.09
C TYR A 9 -15.79 8.81 2.73
N LEU A 10 -15.17 7.70 2.29
CA LEU A 10 -15.60 6.98 1.09
C LEU A 10 -17.04 6.45 1.22
N GLN A 11 -17.38 5.82 2.36
CA GLN A 11 -18.76 5.40 2.66
C GLN A 11 -19.74 6.56 2.54
N ASN A 12 -19.43 7.70 3.16
CA ASN A 12 -20.29 8.89 3.17
C ASN A 12 -20.48 9.50 1.77
N ASN A 13 -19.56 9.22 0.85
CA ASN A 13 -19.65 9.61 -0.56
C ASN A 13 -20.14 8.47 -1.47
N ASN A 14 -20.73 7.41 -0.92
CA ASN A 14 -21.26 6.24 -1.64
C ASN A 14 -20.22 5.57 -2.55
N LYS A 15 -18.95 5.56 -2.13
CA LYS A 15 -17.84 4.92 -2.85
C LYS A 15 -17.61 3.50 -2.33
N ARG A 16 -17.42 2.58 -3.26
CA ARG A 16 -17.08 1.18 -2.96
C ARG A 16 -15.58 1.04 -2.80
N GLN A 17 -15.16 0.31 -1.77
CA GLN A 17 -13.76 0.16 -1.43
C GLN A 17 -13.38 -1.30 -1.17
N LEU A 18 -12.17 -1.68 -1.57
CA LEU A 18 -11.58 -2.97 -1.28
C LEU A 18 -10.36 -2.80 -0.38
N ARG A 19 -10.25 -3.64 0.66
CA ARG A 19 -9.04 -3.83 1.48
C ARG A 19 -8.51 -5.23 1.22
N ILE A 20 -7.25 -5.34 0.86
CA ILE A 20 -6.62 -6.62 0.55
C ILE A 20 -5.19 -6.67 1.03
N ALA A 21 -4.84 -7.75 1.71
CA ALA A 21 -3.47 -8.07 2.09
C ALA A 21 -3.37 -9.55 2.42
N GLU A 22 -2.15 -10.04 2.52
CA GLU A 22 -1.89 -11.33 3.15
C GLU A 22 -1.92 -11.22 4.68
N THR A 23 -1.97 -12.38 5.38
CA THR A 23 -2.22 -12.47 6.83
C THR A 23 -1.42 -11.48 7.66
N GLU A 24 -0.12 -11.34 7.41
CA GLU A 24 0.79 -10.50 8.21
C GLU A 24 0.46 -9.00 8.14
N LYS A 25 -0.20 -8.56 7.07
CA LYS A 25 -0.54 -7.15 6.84
C LYS A 25 -2.05 -6.88 6.75
N TYR A 26 -2.87 -7.88 7.00
CA TYR A 26 -4.32 -7.72 6.93
C TYR A 26 -4.87 -6.69 7.92
N ALA A 27 -4.42 -6.75 9.17
CA ALA A 27 -4.81 -5.76 10.18
C ALA A 27 -4.36 -4.32 9.82
N HIS A 28 -3.25 -4.19 9.08
CA HIS A 28 -2.73 -2.88 8.67
C HIS A 28 -3.66 -2.19 7.67
N VAL A 29 -4.30 -2.93 6.76
CA VAL A 29 -5.23 -2.36 5.78
C VAL A 29 -6.69 -2.38 6.26
N THR A 30 -7.00 -2.97 7.40
CA THR A 30 -8.34 -3.06 7.98
C THR A 30 -8.43 -2.29 9.29
N PHE A 31 -8.19 -2.93 10.42
CA PHE A 31 -8.35 -2.37 11.76
C PHE A 31 -7.55 -1.07 11.97
N PHE A 32 -6.25 -1.09 11.70
CA PHE A 32 -5.40 0.09 11.90
C PHE A 32 -5.72 1.21 10.90
N PHE A 33 -5.90 0.87 9.63
CA PHE A 33 -6.24 1.84 8.59
C PHE A 33 -7.62 2.49 8.83
N SER A 34 -8.52 1.78 9.48
CA SER A 34 -9.86 2.26 9.84
C SER A 34 -9.90 2.96 11.21
N GLY A 35 -8.74 3.33 11.78
CA GLY A 35 -8.65 4.05 13.04
C GLY A 35 -9.07 3.25 14.27
N GLY A 36 -8.88 1.92 14.25
CA GLY A 36 -9.24 1.01 15.34
C GLY A 36 -10.67 0.46 15.24
N ARG A 37 -11.32 0.62 14.10
CA ARG A 37 -12.66 0.07 13.84
C ARG A 37 -12.56 -1.34 13.27
N GLU A 38 -13.22 -2.30 13.93
CA GLU A 38 -13.30 -3.70 13.47
C GLU A 38 -14.29 -3.89 12.32
N GLU A 39 -15.47 -3.28 12.45
CA GLU A 39 -16.55 -3.44 11.49
C GLU A 39 -16.23 -2.77 10.15
N PRO A 40 -16.41 -3.45 9.01
CA PRO A 40 -16.28 -2.84 7.69
C PRO A 40 -17.21 -1.64 7.54
N PHE A 41 -16.79 -0.67 6.74
CA PHE A 41 -17.66 0.41 6.30
C PHE A 41 -18.68 -0.10 5.27
N GLU A 42 -19.81 0.57 5.13
CA GLU A 42 -20.73 0.26 4.04
C GLU A 42 -20.05 0.45 2.69
N GLY A 43 -20.19 -0.54 1.80
CA GLY A 43 -19.45 -0.57 0.52
C GLY A 43 -18.00 -1.06 0.62
N GLU A 44 -17.52 -1.44 1.82
CA GLU A 44 -16.19 -2.03 2.00
C GLU A 44 -16.23 -3.55 1.89
N LYS A 45 -15.38 -4.09 1.01
CA LYS A 45 -15.06 -5.51 0.94
C LYS A 45 -13.65 -5.76 1.45
N ARG A 46 -13.43 -6.88 2.12
CA ARG A 46 -12.14 -7.31 2.64
C ARG A 46 -11.76 -8.65 2.04
N ILE A 47 -10.52 -8.78 1.58
CA ILE A 47 -9.94 -10.03 1.08
C ILE A 47 -8.67 -10.34 1.87
N LEU A 48 -8.66 -11.45 2.56
CA LEU A 48 -7.50 -12.01 3.25
C LEU A 48 -6.90 -13.13 2.41
N ILE A 49 -5.61 -12.99 2.10
CA ILE A 49 -4.83 -14.06 1.46
C ILE A 49 -3.94 -14.71 2.55
N PRO A 50 -4.01 -16.03 2.75
CA PRO A 50 -3.13 -16.67 3.72
C PRO A 50 -1.66 -16.47 3.39
N SER A 51 -0.86 -16.02 4.37
CA SER A 51 0.61 -16.02 4.26
C SER A 51 1.15 -17.44 4.25
N PRO A 52 2.34 -17.70 3.67
CA PRO A 52 2.94 -19.02 3.67
C PRO A 52 3.23 -19.51 5.09
N ASN A 53 3.01 -20.80 5.32
CA ASN A 53 3.30 -21.44 6.60
C ASN A 53 4.77 -21.87 6.66
N VAL A 54 5.66 -20.92 6.92
CA VAL A 54 7.10 -21.12 7.06
C VAL A 54 7.58 -20.58 8.41
N ALA A 55 8.72 -21.07 8.90
CA ALA A 55 9.26 -20.64 10.19
C ALA A 55 9.67 -19.15 10.17
N THR A 56 10.26 -18.71 9.07
CA THR A 56 10.67 -17.31 8.82
C THR A 56 10.53 -17.01 7.33
N TYR A 57 10.18 -15.77 6.97
CA TYR A 57 9.86 -15.41 5.57
C TYR A 57 11.07 -15.29 4.63
N ASP A 58 12.29 -15.32 5.15
CA ASP A 58 13.50 -15.48 4.33
C ASP A 58 13.58 -16.85 3.65
N LEU A 59 12.84 -17.84 4.13
CA LEU A 59 12.72 -19.17 3.50
C LEU A 59 11.76 -19.17 2.29
N GLN A 60 10.88 -18.19 2.21
CA GLN A 60 9.93 -17.98 1.12
C GLN A 60 9.71 -16.48 0.88
N PRO A 61 10.69 -15.75 0.30
CA PRO A 61 10.66 -14.28 0.22
C PRO A 61 9.56 -13.73 -0.67
N GLU A 62 9.07 -14.49 -1.63
CA GLU A 62 7.92 -14.13 -2.46
C GLU A 62 6.61 -14.07 -1.65
N MET A 63 6.57 -14.71 -0.48
CA MET A 63 5.40 -14.79 0.40
C MET A 63 4.13 -15.13 -0.39
N SER A 64 3.05 -14.39 -0.21
CA SER A 64 1.82 -14.54 -0.99
C SER A 64 1.59 -13.40 -2.00
N ALA A 65 2.63 -12.62 -2.32
CA ALA A 65 2.49 -11.43 -3.17
C ALA A 65 1.85 -11.74 -4.54
N LYS A 66 2.24 -12.84 -5.18
CA LYS A 66 1.67 -13.23 -6.49
C LYS A 66 0.16 -13.53 -6.41
N LYS A 67 -0.30 -14.19 -5.32
CA LYS A 67 -1.73 -14.47 -5.09
C LYS A 67 -2.50 -13.19 -4.77
N VAL A 68 -1.92 -12.27 -3.97
CA VAL A 68 -2.49 -10.95 -3.71
C VAL A 68 -2.66 -10.20 -5.03
N THR A 69 -1.62 -10.21 -5.89
CA THR A 69 -1.64 -9.56 -7.19
C THR A 69 -2.69 -10.16 -8.13
N ASP A 70 -2.88 -11.48 -8.16
CA ASP A 70 -3.92 -12.13 -8.95
C ASP A 70 -5.31 -11.59 -8.59
N GLN A 71 -5.61 -11.50 -7.30
CA GLN A 71 -6.88 -10.95 -6.81
C GLN A 71 -7.03 -9.45 -7.07
N LEU A 72 -5.93 -8.69 -6.97
CA LEU A 72 -5.94 -7.26 -7.31
C LEU A 72 -6.23 -7.02 -8.78
N VAL A 73 -5.56 -7.74 -9.67
CA VAL A 73 -5.77 -7.65 -11.13
C VAL A 73 -7.22 -7.98 -11.49
N GLU A 74 -7.78 -9.02 -10.87
CA GLU A 74 -9.19 -9.40 -11.05
C GLU A 74 -10.13 -8.27 -10.56
N ALA A 75 -9.88 -7.74 -9.35
CA ALA A 75 -10.69 -6.66 -8.77
C ALA A 75 -10.62 -5.35 -9.59
N ILE A 76 -9.43 -4.97 -10.08
CA ILE A 76 -9.23 -3.80 -10.91
C ILE A 76 -10.02 -3.95 -12.22
N LYS A 77 -9.84 -5.06 -12.94
CA LYS A 77 -10.52 -5.30 -14.22
C LYS A 77 -12.03 -5.49 -14.07
N GLY A 78 -12.49 -5.97 -12.93
CA GLY A 78 -13.91 -6.12 -12.62
C GLY A 78 -14.65 -4.80 -12.47
N GLY A 79 -13.97 -3.71 -12.11
CA GLY A 79 -14.57 -2.37 -11.97
C GLY A 79 -15.57 -2.24 -10.83
N ASP A 80 -15.52 -3.15 -9.87
CA ASP A 80 -16.46 -3.17 -8.74
C ASP A 80 -16.13 -2.17 -7.63
N PHE A 81 -14.95 -1.59 -7.63
CA PHE A 81 -14.46 -0.71 -6.57
C PHE A 81 -13.96 0.63 -7.11
N ASP A 82 -14.29 1.70 -6.39
CA ASP A 82 -13.77 3.04 -6.66
C ASP A 82 -12.35 3.21 -6.08
N VAL A 83 -12.07 2.54 -4.95
CA VAL A 83 -10.77 2.59 -4.26
C VAL A 83 -10.37 1.19 -3.83
N ILE A 84 -9.10 0.86 -4.03
CA ILE A 84 -8.48 -0.38 -3.54
C ILE A 84 -7.27 -0.01 -2.70
N VAL A 85 -7.22 -0.52 -1.47
CA VAL A 85 -6.05 -0.39 -0.58
C VAL A 85 -5.44 -1.76 -0.39
N CYS A 86 -4.16 -1.87 -0.73
CA CYS A 86 -3.37 -3.08 -0.58
C CYS A 86 -2.10 -2.80 0.21
N ASN A 87 -1.64 -3.79 0.99
CA ASN A 87 -0.30 -3.81 1.56
C ASN A 87 0.38 -5.13 1.15
N PHE A 88 1.57 -5.02 0.57
CA PHE A 88 2.46 -6.15 0.33
C PHE A 88 3.42 -6.30 1.50
N ALA A 89 3.42 -7.49 2.12
CA ALA A 89 4.17 -7.75 3.35
C ALA A 89 5.68 -7.97 3.14
N ASN A 90 6.10 -8.24 1.92
CA ASN A 90 7.43 -8.78 1.60
C ASN A 90 8.58 -7.90 2.11
N GLY A 91 8.56 -6.61 1.83
CA GLY A 91 9.64 -5.69 2.20
C GLY A 91 9.89 -5.68 3.71
N ASP A 92 8.83 -5.59 4.50
CA ASP A 92 8.91 -5.57 5.95
C ASP A 92 9.25 -6.93 6.53
N MET A 93 8.46 -7.96 6.21
CA MET A 93 8.59 -9.28 6.83
C MET A 93 9.90 -9.97 6.49
N VAL A 94 10.38 -9.86 5.25
CA VAL A 94 11.67 -10.43 4.83
C VAL A 94 12.82 -9.54 5.33
N GLY A 95 12.64 -8.23 5.34
CA GLY A 95 13.63 -7.27 5.86
C GLY A 95 14.01 -7.55 7.31
N HIS A 96 13.06 -7.93 8.15
CA HIS A 96 13.31 -8.32 9.55
C HIS A 96 14.24 -9.54 9.70
N SER A 97 14.48 -10.31 8.66
CA SER A 97 15.44 -11.42 8.67
C SER A 97 16.90 -10.96 8.69
N GLY A 98 17.19 -9.73 8.28
CA GLY A 98 18.56 -9.23 8.10
C GLY A 98 19.31 -9.84 6.90
N LYS A 99 18.69 -10.73 6.13
CA LYS A 99 19.33 -11.49 5.05
C LYS A 99 19.17 -10.80 3.70
N LEU A 100 20.27 -10.28 3.17
CA LEU A 100 20.27 -9.50 1.92
C LEU A 100 19.74 -10.28 0.70
N GLY A 101 20.14 -11.54 0.52
CA GLY A 101 19.71 -12.36 -0.64
C GLY A 101 18.19 -12.53 -0.70
N PRO A 102 17.54 -13.01 0.37
CA PRO A 102 16.07 -13.03 0.47
C PRO A 102 15.40 -11.67 0.31
N ALA A 103 15.97 -10.60 0.84
CA ALA A 103 15.44 -9.25 0.69
C ALA A 103 15.45 -8.79 -0.77
N ILE A 104 16.52 -9.06 -1.52
CA ILE A 104 16.59 -8.79 -2.97
C ILE A 104 15.47 -9.55 -3.69
N HIS A 105 15.33 -10.84 -3.44
CA HIS A 105 14.27 -11.65 -4.07
C HIS A 105 12.86 -11.17 -3.74
N ALA A 106 12.63 -10.70 -2.50
CA ALA A 106 11.38 -10.09 -2.10
C ALA A 106 11.07 -8.83 -2.93
N VAL A 107 12.05 -7.95 -3.12
CA VAL A 107 11.89 -6.71 -3.91
C VAL A 107 11.68 -7.02 -5.40
N GLU A 108 12.44 -7.97 -5.97
CA GLU A 108 12.24 -8.44 -7.36
C GLU A 108 10.82 -8.99 -7.57
N THR A 109 10.31 -9.75 -6.59
CA THR A 109 8.93 -10.25 -6.63
C THR A 109 7.91 -9.10 -6.61
N LEU A 110 8.15 -8.07 -5.80
CA LEU A 110 7.28 -6.89 -5.78
C LEU A 110 7.32 -6.11 -7.10
N ASP A 111 8.48 -6.01 -7.73
CA ASP A 111 8.62 -5.37 -9.05
C ASP A 111 7.78 -6.09 -10.11
N GLU A 112 7.86 -7.44 -10.17
CA GLU A 112 6.99 -8.25 -11.05
C GLU A 112 5.48 -8.01 -10.75
N CYS A 113 5.11 -7.94 -9.47
CA CYS A 113 3.72 -7.68 -9.06
C CYS A 113 3.25 -6.28 -9.48
N LEU A 114 4.07 -5.25 -9.25
CA LEU A 114 3.75 -3.87 -9.60
C LEU A 114 3.61 -3.70 -11.12
N SER A 115 4.46 -4.32 -11.93
CA SER A 115 4.33 -4.30 -13.39
C SER A 115 2.99 -4.87 -13.88
N ARG A 116 2.51 -5.93 -13.24
CA ARG A 116 1.18 -6.50 -13.54
C ARG A 116 0.04 -5.57 -13.12
N LEU A 117 0.17 -4.88 -11.99
CA LEU A 117 -0.81 -3.92 -11.51
C LEU A 117 -0.83 -2.67 -12.41
N GLU A 118 0.33 -2.15 -12.80
CA GLU A 118 0.45 -1.06 -13.78
C GLU A 118 -0.34 -1.38 -15.05
N THR A 119 -0.07 -2.54 -15.66
CA THR A 119 -0.82 -3.01 -16.83
C THR A 119 -2.33 -3.09 -16.58
N ALA A 120 -2.75 -3.56 -15.40
CA ALA A 120 -4.18 -3.64 -15.08
C ALA A 120 -4.81 -2.25 -14.91
N ILE A 121 -4.14 -1.32 -14.24
CA ILE A 121 -4.59 0.07 -14.05
C ILE A 121 -4.73 0.79 -15.39
N GLU A 122 -3.76 0.62 -16.30
CA GLU A 122 -3.83 1.19 -17.66
C GLU A 122 -5.06 0.73 -18.42
N THR A 123 -5.44 -0.57 -18.31
CA THR A 123 -6.62 -1.10 -19.05
C THR A 123 -7.95 -0.50 -18.59
N VAL A 124 -8.00 0.13 -17.44
CA VAL A 124 -9.22 0.76 -16.88
C VAL A 124 -9.10 2.29 -16.76
N SER A 125 -8.05 2.88 -17.34
CA SER A 125 -7.72 4.31 -17.20
C SER A 125 -7.75 4.76 -15.72
N GLY A 126 -7.25 3.90 -14.85
CA GLY A 126 -7.21 4.12 -13.41
C GLY A 126 -5.99 4.90 -12.96
N HIS A 127 -5.91 5.14 -11.65
CA HIS A 127 -4.78 5.80 -11.00
C HIS A 127 -4.24 4.89 -9.89
N MET A 128 -2.92 4.85 -9.71
CA MET A 128 -2.29 4.11 -8.62
C MET A 128 -1.22 4.97 -7.93
N LEU A 129 -1.23 4.96 -6.61
CA LEU A 129 -0.16 5.49 -5.77
C LEU A 129 0.58 4.31 -5.13
N VAL A 130 1.90 4.29 -5.28
CA VAL A 130 2.78 3.30 -4.65
C VAL A 130 3.66 4.01 -3.64
N THR A 131 3.63 3.55 -2.40
CA THR A 131 4.44 4.09 -1.31
C THR A 131 4.77 3.00 -0.28
N ALA A 132 5.46 3.35 0.79
CA ALA A 132 5.64 2.51 1.98
C ALA A 132 5.25 3.29 3.23
N ASP A 133 4.87 2.58 4.28
CA ASP A 133 4.55 3.15 5.60
C ASP A 133 5.80 3.45 6.43
N HIS A 134 6.90 2.76 6.16
CA HIS A 134 8.24 2.97 6.76
C HIS A 134 9.30 2.32 5.88
N GLY A 135 10.57 2.60 6.16
CA GLY A 135 11.70 1.92 5.56
C GLY A 135 12.05 0.63 6.32
N ASN A 136 12.70 -0.31 5.62
CA ASN A 136 13.25 -1.55 6.16
C ASN A 136 14.34 -2.11 5.23
N VAL A 137 13.94 -2.72 4.09
CA VAL A 137 14.86 -3.44 3.18
C VAL A 137 15.88 -2.57 2.46
N GLU A 138 15.70 -1.27 2.41
CA GLU A 138 16.68 -0.34 1.84
C GLU A 138 17.97 -0.27 2.68
N GLN A 139 17.93 -0.79 3.92
CA GLN A 139 19.07 -0.84 4.82
C GLN A 139 19.17 -2.20 5.51
N MET A 140 19.79 -3.17 4.84
CA MET A 140 19.96 -4.53 5.36
C MET A 140 21.23 -4.70 6.21
N GLN A 141 22.07 -3.68 6.31
CA GLN A 141 23.30 -3.69 7.10
C GLN A 141 23.50 -2.33 7.78
N ASP A 142 23.90 -2.35 9.05
CA ASP A 142 24.31 -1.13 9.73
C ASP A 142 25.60 -0.57 9.09
N PRO A 143 25.60 0.70 8.68
CA PRO A 143 26.72 1.28 7.93
C PRO A 143 28.02 1.37 8.77
N ASN A 144 27.92 1.40 10.09
CA ASN A 144 29.06 1.56 11.02
C ASN A 144 29.56 0.21 11.52
N SER A 145 28.67 -0.58 12.13
CA SER A 145 29.02 -1.87 12.77
C SER A 145 29.16 -3.02 11.76
N LYS A 146 28.60 -2.86 10.55
CA LYS A 146 28.50 -3.90 9.53
C LYS A 146 27.70 -5.13 9.95
N GLN A 147 26.96 -5.03 11.03
CA GLN A 147 26.02 -6.06 11.47
C GLN A 147 24.75 -6.03 10.62
N GLU A 148 24.04 -7.16 10.58
CA GLU A 148 22.72 -7.24 9.97
C GLU A 148 21.77 -6.24 10.63
N HIS A 149 21.03 -5.48 9.82
CA HIS A 149 20.00 -4.55 10.28
C HIS A 149 18.63 -5.19 10.08
N THR A 150 17.87 -5.32 11.14
CA THR A 150 16.59 -6.04 11.17
C THR A 150 15.42 -5.18 11.64
N ALA A 151 15.66 -3.89 11.87
CA ALA A 151 14.64 -2.96 12.37
C ALA A 151 14.11 -2.05 11.25
N HIS A 152 12.99 -1.40 11.50
CA HIS A 152 12.53 -0.32 10.64
C HIS A 152 13.52 0.84 10.63
N THR A 153 13.55 1.57 9.53
CA THR A 153 14.33 2.82 9.41
C THR A 153 13.39 4.02 9.39
N SER A 154 13.95 5.19 9.69
CA SER A 154 13.30 6.48 9.50
C SER A 154 13.66 7.15 8.16
N ASN A 155 14.22 6.40 7.23
CA ASN A 155 14.52 6.89 5.90
C ASN A 155 13.25 7.32 5.17
N LEU A 156 13.39 8.28 4.25
CA LEU A 156 12.29 8.69 3.41
C LEU A 156 11.86 7.53 2.51
N VAL A 157 10.56 7.34 2.40
CA VAL A 157 9.95 6.35 1.51
C VAL A 157 9.56 6.99 0.17
N PRO A 158 9.56 6.24 -0.94
CA PRO A 158 9.11 6.75 -2.22
C PRO A 158 7.60 6.98 -2.23
N LEU A 159 7.15 7.92 -3.08
CA LEU A 159 5.78 8.01 -3.54
C LEU A 159 5.80 8.07 -5.07
N VAL A 160 5.22 7.07 -5.70
CA VAL A 160 5.14 6.95 -7.16
C VAL A 160 3.68 7.00 -7.59
N TYR A 161 3.40 7.81 -8.60
CA TYR A 161 2.11 7.86 -9.26
C TYR A 161 2.17 7.11 -10.60
N VAL A 162 1.16 6.30 -10.85
CA VAL A 162 0.92 5.60 -12.12
C VAL A 162 -0.48 5.96 -12.62
N GLY A 163 -0.59 6.40 -13.87
CA GLY A 163 -1.84 6.76 -14.52
C GLY A 163 -1.62 7.45 -15.86
N GLU A 164 -2.67 7.61 -16.65
CA GLU A 164 -2.58 8.22 -17.99
C GLU A 164 -2.25 9.72 -17.98
N ASN A 165 -2.60 10.42 -16.90
CA ASN A 165 -2.34 11.85 -16.79
C ASN A 165 -0.89 12.12 -16.41
N ALA A 166 -0.24 13.04 -17.10
CA ALA A 166 1.08 13.55 -16.73
C ALA A 166 0.96 14.44 -15.48
N LEU A 167 0.84 13.83 -14.30
CA LEU A 167 0.79 14.55 -13.02
C LEU A 167 2.20 14.70 -12.44
N THR A 168 2.47 15.86 -11.87
CA THR A 168 3.69 16.09 -11.09
C THR A 168 3.33 16.05 -9.60
N LEU A 169 4.03 15.21 -8.83
CA LEU A 169 3.92 15.19 -7.39
C LEU A 169 4.90 16.18 -6.75
N ARG A 170 4.43 16.93 -5.76
CA ARG A 170 5.27 17.81 -4.96
C ARG A 170 6.21 17.00 -4.07
N PRO A 171 7.48 17.38 -3.94
CA PRO A 171 8.40 16.76 -2.98
C PRO A 171 8.05 17.13 -1.53
N GLY A 172 8.55 16.35 -0.59
CA GLY A 172 8.50 16.66 0.85
C GLY A 172 7.17 16.36 1.52
N GLY A 173 6.39 15.43 0.98
CA GLY A 173 5.16 14.94 1.60
C GLY A 173 5.39 14.01 2.80
N SER A 174 4.28 13.62 3.41
CA SER A 174 4.23 12.66 4.52
C SER A 174 3.03 11.71 4.35
N LEU A 175 2.95 10.67 5.17
CA LEU A 175 1.87 9.66 5.05
C LEU A 175 0.47 10.26 5.19
N CYS A 176 0.31 11.36 5.95
CA CYS A 176 -0.99 12.03 6.08
C CYS A 176 -1.46 12.71 4.79
N ASP A 177 -0.59 12.87 3.80
CA ASP A 177 -0.90 13.48 2.50
C ASP A 177 -1.43 12.47 1.48
N VAL A 178 -1.27 11.16 1.73
CA VAL A 178 -1.67 10.11 0.78
C VAL A 178 -3.19 10.07 0.58
N ALA A 179 -3.97 10.09 1.67
CA ALA A 179 -5.44 10.10 1.57
C ALA A 179 -5.97 11.37 0.89
N PRO A 180 -5.54 12.61 1.25
CA PRO A 180 -5.87 13.81 0.50
C PRO A 180 -5.51 13.73 -0.98
N THR A 181 -4.37 13.15 -1.35
CA THR A 181 -3.97 12.98 -2.75
C THR A 181 -4.89 12.01 -3.49
N LEU A 182 -5.32 10.91 -2.86
CA LEU A 182 -6.32 10.00 -3.43
C LEU A 182 -7.66 10.68 -3.64
N LEU A 183 -8.14 11.47 -2.66
CA LEU A 183 -9.40 12.19 -2.78
C LEU A 183 -9.36 13.22 -3.92
N ASP A 184 -8.23 13.90 -4.10
CA ASP A 184 -8.03 14.86 -5.20
C ASP A 184 -8.07 14.14 -6.56
N LEU A 185 -7.40 12.98 -6.71
CA LEU A 185 -7.52 12.14 -7.91
C LEU A 185 -8.96 11.70 -8.20
N MET A 186 -9.75 11.49 -7.16
CA MET A 186 -11.17 11.13 -7.25
C MET A 186 -12.09 12.34 -7.45
N GLN A 187 -11.56 13.57 -7.47
CA GLN A 187 -12.31 14.82 -7.53
C GLN A 187 -13.31 14.96 -6.36
N LEU A 188 -12.92 14.49 -5.18
CA LEU A 188 -13.65 14.63 -3.92
C LEU A 188 -13.03 15.74 -3.07
N GLU A 189 -13.85 16.46 -2.33
CA GLU A 189 -13.37 17.45 -1.36
C GLU A 189 -12.55 16.76 -0.26
N ILE A 190 -11.52 17.43 0.23
CA ILE A 190 -10.73 16.95 1.38
C ILE A 190 -11.42 17.40 2.66
N PRO A 191 -11.89 16.50 3.53
CA PRO A 191 -12.58 16.88 4.75
C PRO A 191 -11.62 17.57 5.73
N PRO A 192 -12.09 18.56 6.51
CA PRO A 192 -11.23 19.36 7.38
C PRO A 192 -10.54 18.56 8.51
N GLN A 193 -10.98 17.34 8.78
CA GLN A 193 -10.33 16.43 9.72
C GLN A 193 -9.05 15.80 9.17
N MET A 194 -8.89 15.76 7.84
CA MET A 194 -7.62 15.38 7.20
C MET A 194 -6.69 16.59 7.17
N THR A 195 -5.63 16.56 7.98
CA THR A 195 -4.68 17.68 8.13
C THR A 195 -3.59 17.70 7.06
N GLY A 196 -3.45 16.62 6.28
CA GLY A 196 -2.56 16.54 5.12
C GLY A 196 -3.09 17.33 3.92
N ASN A 197 -2.26 17.46 2.90
CA ASN A 197 -2.57 18.17 1.67
C ASN A 197 -2.35 17.26 0.46
N THR A 198 -3.07 17.50 -0.64
CA THR A 198 -2.76 16.83 -1.89
C THR A 198 -1.30 17.08 -2.30
N LEU A 199 -0.64 16.04 -2.79
CA LEU A 199 0.71 16.14 -3.34
C LEU A 199 0.71 16.39 -4.86
N ILE A 200 -0.45 16.49 -5.47
CA ILE A 200 -0.58 16.85 -6.88
C ILE A 200 -0.24 18.34 -7.03
N SER A 201 0.72 18.64 -7.91
CA SER A 201 1.02 20.02 -8.27
C SER A 201 -0.09 20.56 -9.19
N PRO A 202 -0.54 21.80 -9.00
CA PRO A 202 -1.37 22.45 -10.00
C PRO A 202 -0.66 22.45 -11.36
N ALA A 203 -1.42 22.24 -12.42
CA ALA A 203 -0.92 22.31 -13.79
C ALA A 203 -0.47 23.74 -14.17
#